data_133736a98be27c63ddae1d6bbb6818d8
#
_entry.id   133736a98be27c63ddae1d6bbb6818d8
#
_cell.length_a   1.000
_cell.length_b   1.000
_cell.length_c   1.000
_cell.angle_alpha   90.00
_cell.angle_beta   90.00
_cell.angle_gamma   90.00
#
_symmetry.space_group_name_H-M   'P 1'
#
loop_
_entity.id
_entity.type
_entity.pdbx_description
1 polymer ?
#
loop_
_entity_poly.entity_id
_entity_poly.type
_entity_poly.pdbx_seq_one_letter_code
_entity_poly.pdbx_strand_id
1 'polypeptide(L)'
;TFNMVKHSVEQMVLNRYGRIVLCASSSGLGSSGQANYAAAKEGIVGFSRSLASELLEYGISVNSVYPGGATRMTASIPQTTRDLRKAMDSKKKGTDTQEMPSSDEPPEASNPENNAPKMVYLCTEPAGEITGQVFGTFGWNMSLYSPRHVTHSINKVGNWSVEELSNILPISLAKELTNPMPKQE
;
A
#
# COMPACT_ATOMS: atom_id res chain seq x y z
N THR A 1 5.76 -15.12 -0.77
CA THR A 1 5.62 -14.29 -1.98
C THR A 1 6.87 -14.43 -2.84
N PHE A 2 8.06 -14.02 -2.37
CA PHE A 2 9.29 -14.04 -3.15
C PHE A 2 9.56 -15.38 -3.85
N ASN A 3 9.53 -16.50 -3.13
CA ASN A 3 9.82 -17.83 -3.70
C ASN A 3 8.83 -18.22 -4.83
N MET A 4 7.55 -17.88 -4.69
CA MET A 4 6.57 -18.16 -5.75
C MET A 4 6.89 -17.37 -7.01
N VAL A 5 7.16 -16.08 -6.87
CA VAL A 5 7.51 -15.23 -8.01
C VAL A 5 8.79 -15.72 -8.68
N LYS A 6 9.86 -15.98 -7.89
CA LYS A 6 11.14 -16.48 -8.40
C LYS A 6 10.98 -17.69 -9.33
N HIS A 7 10.18 -18.67 -8.94
CA HIS A 7 9.99 -19.89 -9.74
C HIS A 7 8.97 -19.75 -10.88
N SER A 8 8.10 -18.75 -10.83
CA SER A 8 7.12 -18.50 -11.90
C SER A 8 7.68 -17.62 -13.01
N VAL A 9 8.55 -16.68 -12.68
CA VAL A 9 9.06 -15.67 -13.63
C VAL A 9 9.86 -16.29 -14.77
N GLU A 10 10.64 -17.34 -14.52
CA GLU A 10 11.44 -18.01 -15.55
C GLU A 10 10.55 -18.44 -16.74
N GLN A 11 9.43 -19.09 -16.47
CA GLN A 11 8.50 -19.54 -17.52
C GLN A 11 7.78 -18.37 -18.18
N MET A 12 7.44 -17.32 -17.42
CA MET A 12 6.80 -16.12 -17.96
C MET A 12 7.74 -15.36 -18.92
N VAL A 13 9.03 -15.27 -18.57
CA VAL A 13 10.06 -14.66 -19.45
C VAL A 13 10.22 -15.43 -20.74
N LEU A 14 10.31 -16.77 -20.68
CA LEU A 14 10.39 -17.62 -21.87
C LEU A 14 9.19 -17.45 -22.79
N ASN A 15 7.99 -17.33 -22.23
CA ASN A 15 6.76 -17.15 -22.98
C ASN A 15 6.51 -15.70 -23.42
N ARG A 16 7.32 -14.74 -22.94
CA ARG A 16 7.10 -13.29 -23.11
C ARG A 16 5.68 -12.84 -22.74
N TYR A 17 5.15 -13.47 -21.71
CA TYR A 17 3.80 -13.22 -21.19
C TYR A 17 3.73 -13.60 -19.70
N GLY A 18 3.17 -12.72 -18.90
CA GLY A 18 2.90 -12.99 -17.50
C GLY A 18 2.04 -11.91 -16.86
N ARG A 19 1.28 -12.31 -15.83
CA ARG A 19 0.46 -11.43 -15.00
C ARG A 19 0.69 -11.81 -13.55
N ILE A 20 1.21 -10.87 -12.76
CA ILE A 20 1.54 -11.09 -11.35
C ILE A 20 0.73 -10.09 -10.52
N VAL A 21 -0.10 -10.60 -9.62
CA VAL A 21 -0.87 -9.81 -8.66
C VAL A 21 -0.47 -10.21 -7.24
N LEU A 22 0.14 -9.29 -6.51
CA LEU A 22 0.68 -9.53 -5.18
C LEU A 22 -0.24 -8.95 -4.10
N CYS A 23 -0.61 -9.78 -3.13
CA CYS A 23 -1.44 -9.38 -1.99
C CYS A 23 -0.61 -8.67 -0.92
N ALA A 24 -0.64 -7.35 -0.92
CA ALA A 24 -0.09 -6.48 0.12
C ALA A 24 -1.15 -6.09 1.17
N SER A 25 -1.06 -4.93 1.78
CA SER A 25 -2.06 -4.39 2.71
C SER A 25 -1.88 -2.90 2.89
N SER A 26 -2.96 -2.14 3.02
CA SER A 26 -2.94 -0.72 3.42
C SER A 26 -2.33 -0.49 4.80
N SER A 27 -2.18 -1.52 5.63
CA SER A 27 -1.42 -1.43 6.89
C SER A 27 0.03 -1.01 6.68
N GLY A 28 0.61 -1.21 5.48
CA GLY A 28 1.92 -0.71 5.09
C GLY A 28 2.03 0.81 5.12
N LEU A 29 0.92 1.53 4.97
CA LEU A 29 0.86 2.99 5.07
C LEU A 29 0.93 3.52 6.51
N GLY A 30 0.96 2.65 7.49
CA GLY A 30 1.06 2.94 8.90
C GLY A 30 -0.18 2.50 9.69
N SER A 31 -0.10 1.35 10.33
CA SER A 31 -1.15 0.82 11.20
C SER A 31 -0.63 0.61 12.60
N SER A 32 -1.26 1.27 13.58
CA SER A 32 -0.86 1.19 14.98
C SER A 32 -0.91 -0.26 15.50
N GLY A 33 0.15 -0.68 16.23
CA GLY A 33 0.27 -2.03 16.77
C GLY A 33 0.56 -3.14 15.75
N GLN A 34 0.91 -2.78 14.49
CA GLN A 34 1.18 -3.74 13.42
C GLN A 34 2.51 -3.47 12.68
N ALA A 35 3.52 -2.92 13.33
CA ALA A 35 4.77 -2.52 12.68
C ALA A 35 5.45 -3.65 11.90
N ASN A 36 5.48 -4.88 12.44
CA ASN A 36 6.04 -6.06 11.77
C ASN A 36 5.21 -6.46 10.54
N TYR A 37 3.88 -6.45 10.65
CA TYR A 37 2.97 -6.75 9.55
C TYR A 37 3.05 -5.66 8.47
N ALA A 38 3.05 -4.39 8.88
CA ALA A 38 3.21 -3.25 7.98
C ALA A 38 4.52 -3.33 7.20
N ALA A 39 5.65 -3.62 7.86
CA ALA A 39 6.94 -3.82 7.22
C ALA A 39 6.90 -4.94 6.17
N ALA A 40 6.31 -6.08 6.51
CA ALA A 40 6.19 -7.21 5.60
C ALA A 40 5.33 -6.88 4.37
N LYS A 41 4.22 -6.17 4.57
CA LYS A 41 3.27 -5.85 3.49
C LYS A 41 3.74 -4.68 2.62
N GLU A 42 4.41 -3.68 3.19
CA GLU A 42 5.06 -2.63 2.39
C GLU A 42 6.27 -3.17 1.62
N GLY A 43 6.99 -4.15 2.17
CA GLY A 43 8.04 -4.88 1.46
C GLY A 43 7.53 -5.57 0.18
N ILE A 44 6.29 -6.09 0.18
CA ILE A 44 5.64 -6.64 -1.02
C ILE A 44 5.41 -5.53 -2.07
N VAL A 45 5.02 -4.33 -1.66
CA VAL A 45 4.81 -3.21 -2.59
C VAL A 45 6.12 -2.77 -3.23
N GLY A 46 7.19 -2.64 -2.44
CA GLY A 46 8.52 -2.35 -2.97
C GLY A 46 9.01 -3.41 -3.95
N PHE A 47 8.84 -4.68 -3.59
CA PHE A 47 9.17 -5.82 -4.45
C PHE A 47 8.37 -5.80 -5.77
N SER A 48 7.06 -5.55 -5.69
CA SER A 48 6.18 -5.41 -6.87
C SER A 48 6.66 -4.33 -7.84
N ARG A 49 7.04 -3.16 -7.32
CA ARG A 49 7.51 -2.03 -8.15
C ARG A 49 8.82 -2.34 -8.85
N SER A 50 9.78 -2.98 -8.17
CA SER A 50 11.04 -3.41 -8.77
C SER A 50 10.79 -4.41 -9.89
N LEU A 51 10.00 -5.45 -9.61
CA LEU A 51 9.65 -6.45 -10.60
C LEU A 51 8.92 -5.87 -11.82
N ALA A 52 8.00 -4.91 -11.59
CA ALA A 52 7.28 -4.25 -12.68
C ALA A 52 8.25 -3.55 -13.65
N SER A 53 9.30 -2.93 -13.12
CA SER A 53 10.34 -2.29 -13.93
C SER A 53 11.23 -3.30 -14.65
N GLU A 54 11.64 -4.37 -13.95
CA GLU A 54 12.54 -5.39 -14.48
C GLU A 54 11.89 -6.29 -15.55
N LEU A 55 10.58 -6.53 -15.42
CA LEU A 55 9.86 -7.51 -16.24
C LEU A 55 9.04 -6.90 -17.39
N LEU A 56 8.99 -5.57 -17.47
CA LEU A 56 8.21 -4.87 -18.50
C LEU A 56 8.62 -5.27 -19.92
N GLU A 57 9.92 -5.36 -20.19
CA GLU A 57 10.46 -5.73 -21.50
C GLU A 57 10.09 -7.14 -21.97
N TYR A 58 9.67 -8.00 -21.02
CA TYR A 58 9.24 -9.37 -21.30
C TYR A 58 7.72 -9.50 -21.46
N GLY A 59 6.96 -8.40 -21.48
CA GLY A 59 5.51 -8.43 -21.59
C GLY A 59 4.79 -8.93 -20.32
N ILE A 60 5.47 -8.83 -19.17
CA ILE A 60 4.96 -9.27 -17.87
C ILE A 60 4.53 -8.05 -17.04
N SER A 61 3.27 -8.00 -16.65
CA SER A 61 2.79 -6.98 -15.72
C SER A 61 2.79 -7.46 -14.27
N VAL A 62 3.14 -6.56 -13.35
CA VAL A 62 3.21 -6.84 -11.91
C VAL A 62 2.50 -5.73 -11.14
N ASN A 63 1.47 -6.10 -10.39
CA ASN A 63 0.70 -5.14 -9.59
C ASN A 63 0.51 -5.65 -8.16
N SER A 64 0.27 -4.73 -7.23
CA SER A 64 -0.09 -5.05 -5.85
C SER A 64 -1.54 -4.68 -5.57
N VAL A 65 -2.17 -5.44 -4.67
CA VAL A 65 -3.50 -5.12 -4.18
C VAL A 65 -3.50 -5.03 -2.65
N TYR A 66 -4.33 -4.14 -2.12
CA TYR A 66 -4.73 -4.04 -0.72
C TYR A 66 -6.14 -4.61 -0.59
N PRO A 67 -6.30 -5.94 -0.45
CA PRO A 67 -7.61 -6.55 -0.33
C PRO A 67 -8.18 -6.29 1.06
N GLY A 68 -9.49 -6.16 1.14
CA GLY A 68 -10.21 -6.05 2.41
C GLY A 68 -11.46 -6.91 2.40
N GLY A 69 -12.00 -7.16 3.59
CA GLY A 69 -13.23 -7.93 3.76
C GLY A 69 -13.38 -8.48 5.18
N ALA A 70 -14.62 -8.80 5.55
CA ALA A 70 -14.94 -9.46 6.79
C ALA A 70 -14.62 -10.95 6.68
N THR A 71 -13.66 -11.41 7.46
CA THR A 71 -13.20 -12.80 7.46
C THR A 71 -13.17 -13.36 8.87
N ARG A 72 -13.07 -14.69 9.01
CA ARG A 72 -12.84 -15.33 10.31
C ARG A 72 -11.62 -14.80 11.03
N MET A 73 -10.54 -14.46 10.29
CA MET A 73 -9.34 -13.85 10.87
C MET A 73 -9.64 -12.46 11.45
N THR A 74 -10.35 -11.61 10.73
CA THR A 74 -10.72 -10.28 11.24
C THR A 74 -11.71 -10.38 12.40
N ALA A 75 -12.60 -11.37 12.39
CA ALA A 75 -13.54 -11.64 13.47
C ALA A 75 -12.84 -12.12 14.77
N SER A 76 -11.72 -12.84 14.65
CA SER A 76 -10.96 -13.35 15.80
C SER A 76 -10.14 -12.30 16.56
N ILE A 77 -10.03 -11.07 16.06
CA ILE A 77 -9.32 -9.98 16.75
C ILE A 77 -10.08 -9.63 18.04
N PRO A 78 -9.43 -9.70 19.24
CA PRO A 78 -10.07 -9.35 20.50
C PRO A 78 -10.65 -7.93 20.48
N GLN A 79 -11.79 -7.75 21.14
CA GLN A 79 -12.46 -6.44 21.19
C GLN A 79 -11.54 -5.35 21.79
N THR A 80 -10.81 -5.69 22.85
CA THR A 80 -9.83 -4.77 23.47
C THR A 80 -8.78 -4.27 22.48
N THR A 81 -8.31 -5.14 21.57
CA THR A 81 -7.36 -4.75 20.51
C THR A 81 -8.01 -3.83 19.48
N ARG A 82 -9.27 -4.09 19.13
CA ARG A 82 -10.04 -3.22 18.21
C ARG A 82 -10.24 -1.84 18.81
N ASP A 83 -10.64 -1.78 20.08
CA ASP A 83 -10.89 -0.51 20.78
C ASP A 83 -9.61 0.31 20.91
N LEU A 84 -8.48 -0.36 21.25
CA LEU A 84 -7.18 0.29 21.31
C LEU A 84 -6.76 0.87 19.94
N ARG A 85 -6.89 0.08 18.88
CA ARG A 85 -6.58 0.55 17.52
C ARG A 85 -7.47 1.73 17.14
N LYS A 86 -8.78 1.62 17.34
CA LYS A 86 -9.73 2.70 17.06
C LYS A 86 -9.37 3.98 17.81
N ALA A 87 -9.00 3.87 19.11
CA ALA A 87 -8.57 5.01 19.91
C ALA A 87 -7.25 5.63 19.40
N MET A 88 -6.33 4.81 18.89
CA MET A 88 -5.07 5.30 18.30
C MET A 88 -5.30 5.93 16.91
N ASP A 89 -6.14 5.31 16.08
CA ASP A 89 -6.43 5.79 14.73
C ASP A 89 -7.28 7.08 14.75
N SER A 90 -8.16 7.26 15.73
CA SER A 90 -8.91 8.52 15.90
C SER A 90 -8.03 9.73 16.23
N LYS A 91 -6.81 9.50 16.72
CA LYS A 91 -5.81 10.55 17.00
C LYS A 91 -4.95 10.90 15.77
N LYS A 92 -5.00 10.11 14.72
CA LYS A 92 -4.24 10.37 13.49
C LYS A 92 -4.90 11.49 12.69
N LYS A 93 -4.08 12.41 12.19
CA LYS A 93 -4.52 13.43 11.22
C LYS A 93 -4.00 13.06 9.84
N GLY A 94 -4.88 13.09 8.82
CA GLY A 94 -4.48 13.06 7.42
C GLY A 94 -3.94 11.73 6.89
N THR A 95 -4.29 10.60 7.50
CA THR A 95 -4.05 9.30 6.87
C THR A 95 -5.23 8.96 5.97
N ASP A 96 -4.97 8.81 4.67
CA ASP A 96 -5.88 8.16 3.72
C ASP A 96 -6.03 6.69 4.11
N THR A 97 -6.75 6.43 5.19
CA THR A 97 -7.26 5.10 5.44
C THR A 97 -8.34 4.85 4.38
N GLN A 98 -8.27 3.72 3.67
CA GLN A 98 -9.45 3.25 2.93
C GLN A 98 -10.64 3.37 3.90
N GLU A 99 -11.61 4.20 3.53
CA GLU A 99 -12.84 4.26 4.29
C GLU A 99 -13.40 2.85 4.34
N MET A 100 -13.47 2.30 5.54
CA MET A 100 -14.25 1.09 5.77
C MET A 100 -15.68 1.41 5.32
N PRO A 101 -16.42 0.45 4.73
CA PRO A 101 -17.82 0.66 4.42
C PRO A 101 -18.50 1.33 5.60
N SER A 102 -19.30 2.35 5.33
CA SER A 102 -20.08 3.02 6.37
C SER A 102 -20.97 1.98 7.08
N SER A 103 -21.36 2.24 8.31
CA SER A 103 -22.31 1.38 9.04
C SER A 103 -23.64 1.18 8.29
N ASP A 104 -23.88 1.99 7.27
CA ASP A 104 -25.09 2.00 6.46
C ASP A 104 -25.00 1.12 5.20
N GLU A 105 -23.79 0.58 4.90
CA GLU A 105 -23.65 -0.36 3.80
C GLU A 105 -24.12 -1.77 4.20
N PRO A 106 -24.76 -2.49 3.26
CA PRO A 106 -25.24 -3.84 3.54
C PRO A 106 -24.06 -4.81 3.84
N PRO A 107 -24.29 -5.87 4.63
CA PRO A 107 -23.24 -6.81 5.02
C PRO A 107 -22.46 -7.43 3.84
N GLU A 108 -23.11 -7.57 2.69
CA GLU A 108 -22.51 -8.08 1.45
C GLU A 108 -21.39 -7.21 0.93
N ALA A 109 -21.40 -5.90 1.23
CA ALA A 109 -20.32 -5.00 0.88
C ALA A 109 -18.98 -5.41 1.52
N SER A 110 -19.03 -6.07 2.68
CA SER A 110 -17.84 -6.56 3.38
C SER A 110 -17.40 -7.97 2.97
N ASN A 111 -18.09 -8.61 2.01
CA ASN A 111 -17.75 -9.96 1.58
C ASN A 111 -16.36 -9.98 0.92
N PRO A 112 -15.41 -10.82 1.36
CA PRO A 112 -14.08 -10.93 0.76
C PRO A 112 -14.12 -11.39 -0.70
N GLU A 113 -15.17 -12.03 -1.16
CA GLU A 113 -15.37 -12.44 -2.56
C GLU A 113 -15.40 -11.25 -3.52
N ASN A 114 -15.77 -10.06 -3.04
CA ASN A 114 -15.77 -8.82 -3.82
C ASN A 114 -14.38 -8.42 -4.35
N ASN A 115 -13.29 -8.98 -3.79
CA ASN A 115 -11.95 -8.74 -4.30
C ASN A 115 -11.66 -9.52 -5.59
N ALA A 116 -12.25 -10.71 -5.75
CA ALA A 116 -11.88 -11.66 -6.80
C ALA A 116 -12.00 -11.09 -8.22
N PRO A 117 -13.13 -10.49 -8.67
CA PRO A 117 -13.23 -10.00 -10.04
C PRO A 117 -12.22 -8.89 -10.35
N LYS A 118 -11.85 -8.06 -9.38
CA LYS A 118 -10.87 -6.98 -9.52
C LYS A 118 -9.46 -7.55 -9.70
N MET A 119 -9.11 -8.58 -8.94
CA MET A 119 -7.81 -9.25 -9.06
C MET A 119 -7.73 -10.06 -10.36
N VAL A 120 -8.80 -10.75 -10.73
CA VAL A 120 -8.88 -11.51 -11.99
C VAL A 120 -8.73 -10.57 -13.20
N TYR A 121 -9.37 -9.39 -13.17
CA TYR A 121 -9.18 -8.40 -14.24
C TYR A 121 -7.72 -8.04 -14.45
N LEU A 122 -6.94 -7.83 -13.38
CA LEU A 122 -5.50 -7.53 -13.49
C LEU A 122 -4.67 -8.69 -14.06
N CYS A 123 -5.25 -9.88 -14.16
CA CYS A 123 -4.63 -11.06 -14.78
C CYS A 123 -5.03 -11.25 -16.25
N THR A 124 -5.89 -10.39 -16.80
CA THR A 124 -6.36 -10.50 -18.19
C THR A 124 -5.42 -9.80 -19.19
N GLU A 125 -5.57 -10.10 -20.47
CA GLU A 125 -4.84 -9.41 -21.55
C GLU A 125 -5.13 -7.91 -21.61
N PRO A 126 -6.38 -7.43 -21.50
CA PRO A 126 -6.68 -6.00 -21.50
C PRO A 126 -5.98 -5.20 -20.40
N ALA A 127 -5.57 -5.85 -19.31
CA ALA A 127 -4.82 -5.21 -18.23
C ALA A 127 -3.29 -5.24 -18.45
N GLY A 128 -2.80 -5.64 -19.61
CA GLY A 128 -1.37 -5.82 -19.89
C GLY A 128 -0.51 -4.57 -19.68
N GLU A 129 -1.05 -3.41 -20.00
CA GLU A 129 -0.38 -2.11 -19.83
C GLU A 129 -0.42 -1.58 -18.39
N ILE A 130 -1.18 -2.24 -17.50
CA ILE A 130 -1.28 -1.87 -16.09
C ILE A 130 -0.18 -2.60 -15.33
N THR A 131 0.89 -1.89 -14.97
CA THR A 131 2.02 -2.47 -14.23
C THR A 131 2.59 -1.48 -13.21
N GLY A 132 3.18 -1.99 -12.12
CA GLY A 132 3.77 -1.18 -11.05
C GLY A 132 2.76 -0.48 -10.15
N GLN A 133 1.48 -0.77 -10.29
CA GLN A 133 0.40 -0.09 -9.60
C GLN A 133 0.01 -0.79 -8.29
N VAL A 134 -0.62 -0.01 -7.40
CA VAL A 134 -1.17 -0.50 -6.13
C VAL A 134 -2.65 -0.16 -6.08
N PHE A 135 -3.50 -1.18 -5.98
CA PHE A 135 -4.94 -1.02 -5.95
C PHE A 135 -5.52 -1.39 -4.58
N GLY A 136 -6.44 -0.57 -4.09
CA GLY A 136 -7.35 -0.97 -3.03
C GLY A 136 -8.54 -1.72 -3.63
N THR A 137 -8.93 -2.85 -3.04
CA THR A 137 -10.02 -3.68 -3.58
C THR A 137 -11.07 -4.00 -2.53
N PHE A 138 -11.21 -3.16 -1.52
CA PHE A 138 -12.15 -3.38 -0.42
C PHE A 138 -13.61 -3.23 -0.90
N GLY A 139 -14.45 -4.17 -0.49
CA GLY A 139 -15.89 -4.12 -0.75
C GLY A 139 -16.22 -3.98 -2.23
N TRP A 140 -17.11 -3.07 -2.54
CA TRP A 140 -17.47 -2.71 -3.92
C TRP A 140 -16.57 -1.65 -4.54
N ASN A 141 -15.68 -1.06 -3.73
CA ASN A 141 -14.76 -0.04 -4.19
C ASN A 141 -13.50 -0.64 -4.82
N MET A 142 -12.97 0.05 -5.82
CA MET A 142 -11.63 -0.15 -6.35
C MET A 142 -10.94 1.21 -6.44
N SER A 143 -9.82 1.37 -5.76
CA SER A 143 -9.05 2.62 -5.71
C SER A 143 -7.62 2.41 -6.22
N LEU A 144 -7.04 3.46 -6.75
CA LEU A 144 -5.63 3.50 -7.16
C LEU A 144 -4.85 4.33 -6.15
N TYR A 145 -3.78 3.77 -5.61
CA TYR A 145 -2.87 4.49 -4.71
C TYR A 145 -1.81 5.24 -5.50
N SER A 146 -1.53 6.47 -5.11
CA SER A 146 -0.46 7.26 -5.72
C SER A 146 0.92 6.63 -5.46
N PRO A 147 1.84 6.65 -6.43
CA PRO A 147 3.22 6.26 -6.19
C PRO A 147 3.91 7.27 -5.25
N ARG A 148 4.84 6.77 -4.43
CA ARG A 148 5.71 7.67 -3.66
C ARG A 148 6.70 8.35 -4.60
N HIS A 149 6.84 9.66 -4.47
CA HIS A 149 7.77 10.46 -5.24
C HIS A 149 8.33 11.60 -4.38
N VAL A 150 9.41 12.23 -4.83
CA VAL A 150 9.95 13.42 -4.18
C VAL A 150 8.99 14.58 -4.41
N THR A 151 8.45 15.13 -3.33
CA THR A 151 7.52 16.29 -3.40
C THR A 151 8.27 17.63 -3.37
N HIS A 152 9.32 17.72 -2.55
CA HIS A 152 10.12 18.91 -2.37
C HIS A 152 11.59 18.54 -2.18
N SER A 153 12.49 19.41 -2.58
CA SER A 153 13.93 19.26 -2.35
C SER A 153 14.56 20.61 -2.04
N ILE A 154 15.64 20.59 -1.27
CA ILE A 154 16.53 21.73 -1.05
C ILE A 154 17.94 21.34 -1.46
N ASN A 155 18.70 22.29 -2.03
CA ASN A 155 20.04 22.05 -2.52
C ASN A 155 20.98 23.17 -2.09
N LYS A 156 22.26 22.84 -1.87
CA LYS A 156 23.36 23.80 -1.72
C LYS A 156 24.65 23.20 -2.25
N VAL A 157 25.64 24.02 -2.45
CA VAL A 157 27.00 23.57 -2.75
C VAL A 157 27.72 23.21 -1.45
N GLY A 158 28.29 21.99 -1.37
CA GLY A 158 28.95 21.46 -0.20
C GLY A 158 28.02 20.74 0.78
N ASN A 159 28.55 20.35 1.93
CA ASN A 159 27.84 19.58 2.94
C ASN A 159 26.91 20.45 3.81
N TRP A 160 25.80 19.89 4.25
CA TRP A 160 24.92 20.50 5.22
C TRP A 160 25.51 20.37 6.64
N SER A 161 25.54 21.47 7.41
CA SER A 161 25.73 21.40 8.84
C SER A 161 24.38 21.20 9.56
N VAL A 162 24.44 20.73 10.81
CA VAL A 162 23.21 20.58 11.64
C VAL A 162 22.57 21.94 11.88
N GLU A 163 23.38 22.98 12.10
CA GLU A 163 22.89 24.34 12.30
C GLU A 163 22.17 24.90 11.08
N GLU A 164 22.74 24.75 9.89
CA GLU A 164 22.09 25.13 8.63
C GLU A 164 20.75 24.41 8.44
N LEU A 165 20.70 23.07 8.71
CA LEU A 165 19.47 22.30 8.60
C LEU A 165 18.44 22.74 9.64
N SER A 166 18.87 23.07 10.87
CA SER A 166 17.97 23.59 11.92
C SER A 166 17.28 24.89 11.54
N ASN A 167 17.96 25.73 10.75
CA ASN A 167 17.41 26.99 10.27
C ASN A 167 16.53 26.84 9.01
N ILE A 168 16.92 25.97 8.08
CA ILE A 168 16.25 25.89 6.77
C ILE A 168 15.09 24.91 6.71
N LEU A 169 15.18 23.76 7.40
CA LEU A 169 14.13 22.73 7.33
C LEU A 169 12.75 23.22 7.78
N PRO A 170 12.61 23.97 8.90
CA PRO A 170 11.30 24.42 9.37
C PRO A 170 10.55 25.32 8.36
N ILE A 171 11.28 26.09 7.58
CA ILE A 171 10.72 27.04 6.60
C ILE A 171 10.66 26.50 5.17
N SER A 172 11.18 25.28 4.94
CA SER A 172 11.23 24.62 3.64
C SER A 172 10.54 23.25 3.67
N LEU A 173 11.30 22.16 3.74
CA LEU A 173 10.76 20.80 3.65
C LEU A 173 9.77 20.45 4.79
N ALA A 174 9.94 21.04 5.97
CA ALA A 174 9.10 20.78 7.12
C ALA A 174 7.92 21.75 7.28
N LYS A 175 7.80 22.77 6.42
CA LYS A 175 6.78 23.83 6.53
C LYS A 175 5.35 23.28 6.50
N GLU A 176 5.11 22.28 5.66
CA GLU A 176 3.78 21.69 5.42
C GLU A 176 3.69 20.24 5.86
N LEU A 177 4.61 19.79 6.74
CA LEU A 177 4.59 18.42 7.22
C LEU A 177 3.35 18.15 8.09
N THR A 178 2.60 17.13 7.69
CA THR A 178 1.55 16.55 8.53
C THR A 178 2.13 15.38 9.31
N ASN A 179 2.30 15.55 10.61
CA ASN A 179 2.68 14.44 11.47
C ASN A 179 1.49 13.51 11.70
N PRO A 180 1.66 12.18 11.57
CA PRO A 180 0.58 11.23 11.74
C PRO A 180 0.01 11.18 13.17
N MET A 181 0.79 11.63 14.14
CA MET A 181 0.36 11.76 15.54
C MET A 181 0.55 13.19 16.01
N PRO A 182 -0.46 13.81 16.64
CA PRO A 182 -0.31 15.12 17.26
C PRO A 182 0.71 15.05 18.42
N LYS A 183 1.35 16.19 18.74
CA LYS A 183 2.16 16.29 19.96
C LYS A 183 1.27 15.94 21.16
N GLN A 184 1.81 15.13 22.08
CA GLN A 184 1.19 14.95 23.39
C GLN A 184 1.44 16.24 24.16
N GLU A 185 0.38 16.81 24.74
CA GLU A 185 0.46 17.95 25.65
C GLU A 185 1.01 17.51 27.00
#